data_68a1b5bf72819fd81a1adffc24c0a346
#
_entry.id   68a1b5bf72819fd81a1adffc24c0a346
#
_cell.length_a   1.000
_cell.length_b   1.000
_cell.length_c   1.000
_cell.angle_alpha   90.00
_cell.angle_beta   90.00
_cell.angle_gamma   90.00
#
_symmetry.space_group_name_H-M   'P 1'
#
loop_
_entity.id
_entity.type
_entity.pdbx_description
1 polymer ?
#
loop_
_entity_poly.entity_id
_entity_poly.type
_entity_poly.pdbx_seq_one_letter_code
_entity_poly.pdbx_strand_id
1 'polypeptide(L)'
;VEALRRAYPGNRILRQLARCAVEYQCYTAQNLFYRRWEAGIPVSPTCNARCLGCISEQPSECCPSPQQRIEFVPTVDEIVDLALPHLEEAPEAIISFGQGCEGEPTNEWRVISEACRAVRTRTDRGTININTNAGNTQAVQALCDAGMDSFRVSLVSARRVYYERYHHPLGWSLADVERSIAAARNRGAFVSLNYLAFPGFTDLEPEVDAVCSLIERTGVQMVQFRNLNIDPEVFSSVMLEGPGKRGRRDEALEPAGIAQVIAHLQDCFPDLVIGNFSVALRG
;
A
#
# COMPACT_ATOMS: atom_id res chain seq x y z
N VAL A 1 17.73 15.53 -10.41
CA VAL A 1 17.45 14.62 -11.52
C VAL A 1 18.73 14.40 -12.33
N GLU A 2 19.32 15.47 -12.92
CA GLU A 2 20.48 15.36 -13.83
C GLU A 2 21.72 14.68 -13.21
N ALA A 3 22.01 14.92 -11.93
CA ALA A 3 23.15 14.28 -11.25
C ALA A 3 22.99 12.75 -11.20
N LEU A 4 21.81 12.26 -10.85
CA LEU A 4 21.52 10.81 -10.82
C LEU A 4 21.49 10.20 -12.22
N ARG A 5 20.98 10.91 -13.21
CA ARG A 5 21.00 10.43 -14.61
C ARG A 5 22.42 10.25 -15.13
N ARG A 6 23.35 11.11 -14.72
CA ARG A 6 24.77 10.96 -15.07
C ARG A 6 25.44 9.81 -14.34
N ALA A 7 25.08 9.60 -13.06
CA ALA A 7 25.62 8.49 -12.26
C ALA A 7 25.11 7.12 -12.74
N TYR A 8 23.84 7.06 -13.18
CA TYR A 8 23.16 5.82 -13.58
C TYR A 8 22.49 5.96 -14.95
N PRO A 9 23.23 6.13 -16.06
CA PRO A 9 22.67 6.51 -17.38
C PRO A 9 21.74 5.43 -17.99
N GLY A 10 21.90 4.18 -17.60
CA GLY A 10 21.09 3.05 -18.07
C GLY A 10 19.89 2.70 -17.21
N ASN A 11 19.72 3.34 -16.04
CA ASN A 11 18.69 2.97 -15.08
C ASN A 11 17.29 3.41 -15.55
N ARG A 12 16.43 2.44 -15.85
CA ARG A 12 15.06 2.68 -16.38
C ARG A 12 14.12 3.22 -15.33
N ILE A 13 14.27 2.77 -14.05
CA ILE A 13 13.45 3.28 -12.93
C ILE A 13 13.69 4.79 -12.77
N LEU A 14 14.92 5.22 -12.86
CA LEU A 14 15.28 6.64 -12.73
C LEU A 14 14.60 7.51 -13.80
N ARG A 15 14.42 6.98 -15.02
CA ARG A 15 13.67 7.65 -16.08
C ARG A 15 12.21 7.79 -15.72
N GLN A 16 11.61 6.71 -15.22
CA GLN A 16 10.21 6.72 -14.76
C GLN A 16 10.02 7.67 -13.58
N LEU A 17 10.87 7.62 -12.57
CA LEU A 17 10.77 8.51 -11.40
C LEU A 17 11.01 9.98 -11.74
N ALA A 18 11.89 10.27 -12.71
CA ALA A 18 12.07 11.64 -13.20
C ALA A 18 10.78 12.18 -13.82
N ARG A 19 10.08 11.37 -14.61
CA ARG A 19 8.76 11.71 -15.16
C ARG A 19 7.74 11.90 -14.03
N CYS A 20 7.67 10.98 -13.07
CA CYS A 20 6.78 11.10 -11.93
C CYS A 20 7.04 12.37 -11.11
N ALA A 21 8.30 12.74 -10.90
CA ALA A 21 8.68 13.90 -10.11
C ALA A 21 8.37 15.24 -10.82
N VAL A 22 8.58 15.30 -12.14
CA VAL A 22 8.52 16.56 -12.91
C VAL A 22 7.14 16.74 -13.53
N GLU A 23 6.60 15.72 -14.19
CA GLU A 23 5.31 15.83 -14.91
C GLU A 23 4.12 15.61 -13.97
N TYR A 24 4.17 14.57 -13.12
CA TYR A 24 3.08 14.22 -12.20
C TYR A 24 3.21 14.87 -10.82
N GLN A 25 4.30 15.58 -10.56
CA GLN A 25 4.59 16.26 -9.28
C GLN A 25 4.47 15.33 -8.06
N CYS A 26 4.82 14.05 -8.23
CA CYS A 26 4.74 13.03 -7.20
C CYS A 26 5.78 13.26 -6.12
N TYR A 27 5.36 13.50 -4.88
CA TYR A 27 6.25 13.77 -3.75
C TYR A 27 7.20 12.61 -3.43
N THR A 28 6.74 11.36 -3.49
CA THR A 28 7.62 10.20 -3.24
C THR A 28 8.71 10.05 -4.30
N ALA A 29 8.42 10.41 -5.55
CA ALA A 29 9.43 10.47 -6.60
C ALA A 29 10.39 11.65 -6.38
N GLN A 30 9.89 12.82 -5.97
CA GLN A 30 10.73 13.98 -5.65
C GLN A 30 11.65 13.69 -4.46
N ASN A 31 11.17 12.98 -3.45
CA ASN A 31 11.95 12.61 -2.27
C ASN A 31 13.21 11.81 -2.61
N LEU A 32 13.18 10.95 -3.63
CA LEU A 32 14.37 10.27 -4.13
C LEU A 32 15.45 11.28 -4.56
N PHE A 33 15.06 12.29 -5.33
CA PHE A 33 16.00 13.28 -5.88
C PHE A 33 16.51 14.27 -4.83
N TYR A 34 15.70 14.54 -3.80
CA TYR A 34 16.07 15.42 -2.68
C TYR A 34 16.73 14.68 -1.52
N ARG A 35 16.86 13.37 -1.59
CA ARG A 35 17.41 12.53 -0.50
C ARG A 35 16.71 12.81 0.84
N ARG A 36 15.41 12.58 0.89
CA ARG A 36 14.65 12.79 2.14
C ARG A 36 13.46 11.83 2.25
N TRP A 37 13.20 11.38 3.45
CA TRP A 37 12.04 10.59 3.86
C TRP A 37 11.76 9.37 2.96
N GLU A 38 10.48 9.17 2.62
CA GLU A 38 10.01 8.03 1.82
C GLU A 38 10.14 8.29 0.32
N ALA A 39 10.94 7.47 -0.35
CA ALA A 39 11.07 7.44 -1.80
C ALA A 39 10.42 6.19 -2.40
N GLY A 40 9.68 6.34 -3.50
CA GLY A 40 9.07 5.22 -4.22
C GLY A 40 10.01 4.59 -5.22
N ILE A 41 10.00 3.26 -5.31
CA ILE A 41 10.72 2.47 -6.33
C ILE A 41 9.72 1.53 -7.01
N PRO A 42 9.17 1.89 -8.19
CA PRO A 42 8.19 1.06 -8.88
C PRO A 42 8.88 -0.17 -9.51
N VAL A 43 8.20 -1.33 -9.43
CA VAL A 43 8.77 -2.60 -9.89
C VAL A 43 7.80 -3.44 -10.72
N SER A 44 6.48 -3.28 -10.55
CA SER A 44 5.51 -4.18 -11.16
C SER A 44 4.64 -3.52 -12.24
N PRO A 45 4.69 -4.00 -13.49
CA PRO A 45 3.77 -3.56 -14.54
C PRO A 45 2.38 -4.19 -14.42
N THR A 46 2.22 -5.26 -13.61
CA THR A 46 0.99 -6.05 -13.54
C THR A 46 0.35 -6.01 -12.16
N CYS A 47 -0.96 -6.30 -12.10
CA CYS A 47 -1.68 -6.43 -10.85
C CYS A 47 -2.54 -7.70 -10.84
N ASN A 48 -2.66 -8.33 -9.69
CA ASN A 48 -3.53 -9.49 -9.43
C ASN A 48 -4.88 -9.09 -8.80
N ALA A 49 -5.29 -7.82 -8.98
CA ALA A 49 -6.58 -7.28 -8.58
C ALA A 49 -7.07 -6.26 -9.60
N ARG A 50 -8.38 -5.94 -9.57
CA ARG A 50 -9.02 -4.92 -10.41
C ARG A 50 -9.85 -3.97 -9.55
N CYS A 51 -9.17 -3.25 -8.66
CA CYS A 51 -9.82 -2.38 -7.68
C CYS A 51 -10.62 -1.27 -8.36
N LEU A 52 -11.80 -0.96 -7.83
CA LEU A 52 -12.68 0.11 -8.34
C LEU A 52 -11.99 1.48 -8.36
N GLY A 53 -11.22 1.81 -7.33
CA GLY A 53 -10.50 3.06 -7.18
C GLY A 53 -8.99 2.90 -7.40
N CYS A 54 -8.56 2.14 -8.42
CA CYS A 54 -7.15 1.95 -8.70
C CYS A 54 -6.49 3.25 -9.14
N ILE A 55 -5.44 3.67 -8.44
CA ILE A 55 -4.72 4.92 -8.73
C ILE A 55 -3.88 4.83 -10.01
N SER A 56 -3.45 3.63 -10.42
CA SER A 56 -2.59 3.44 -11.59
C SER A 56 -3.31 2.90 -12.84
N GLU A 57 -4.58 2.51 -12.71
CA GLU A 57 -5.36 1.94 -13.81
C GLU A 57 -6.86 2.14 -13.54
N GLN A 58 -7.36 3.33 -13.90
CA GLN A 58 -8.79 3.59 -13.82
C GLN A 58 -9.41 3.51 -15.21
N PRO A 59 -10.47 2.70 -15.40
CA PRO A 59 -11.14 2.55 -16.68
C PRO A 59 -12.07 3.73 -17.03
N SER A 60 -12.00 4.82 -16.28
CA SER A 60 -12.98 5.89 -16.34
C SER A 60 -12.61 6.96 -17.37
N GLU A 61 -13.55 7.29 -18.25
CA GLU A 61 -13.44 8.42 -19.18
C GLU A 61 -13.46 9.77 -18.45
N CYS A 62 -14.09 9.85 -17.28
CA CYS A 62 -14.20 11.08 -16.49
C CYS A 62 -13.12 11.22 -15.40
N CYS A 63 -12.50 10.14 -14.94
CA CYS A 63 -11.48 10.16 -13.91
C CYS A 63 -10.27 9.31 -14.32
N PRO A 64 -9.44 9.79 -15.25
CA PRO A 64 -8.26 9.03 -15.67
C PRO A 64 -7.27 8.85 -14.53
N SER A 65 -6.50 7.78 -14.61
CA SER A 65 -5.43 7.53 -13.64
C SER A 65 -4.45 8.70 -13.58
N PRO A 66 -4.13 9.23 -12.40
CA PRO A 66 -3.24 10.38 -12.25
C PRO A 66 -1.80 10.09 -12.67
N GLN A 67 -1.43 8.81 -12.71
CA GLN A 67 -0.09 8.34 -13.08
C GLN A 67 -0.18 7.10 -13.97
N GLN A 68 0.69 7.04 -14.97
CA GLN A 68 0.82 5.84 -15.79
C GLN A 68 1.65 4.79 -15.05
N ARG A 69 1.20 3.54 -15.18
CA ARG A 69 1.90 2.38 -14.64
C ARG A 69 3.23 2.16 -15.39
N ILE A 70 4.24 1.71 -14.66
CA ILE A 70 5.52 1.23 -15.24
C ILE A 70 5.25 0.07 -16.22
N GLU A 71 6.00 -0.01 -17.31
CA GLU A 71 5.78 -0.98 -18.39
C GLU A 71 6.84 -2.09 -18.43
N PHE A 72 7.73 -2.14 -17.44
CA PHE A 72 8.83 -3.11 -17.38
C PHE A 72 9.06 -3.58 -15.93
N VAL A 73 9.67 -4.75 -15.79
CA VAL A 73 10.23 -5.21 -14.51
C VAL A 73 11.69 -4.75 -14.44
N PRO A 74 12.11 -4.02 -13.40
CA PRO A 74 13.49 -3.60 -13.27
C PRO A 74 14.41 -4.77 -12.90
N THR A 75 15.72 -4.58 -13.12
CA THR A 75 16.74 -5.47 -12.59
C THR A 75 17.04 -5.18 -11.13
N VAL A 76 17.68 -6.12 -10.45
CA VAL A 76 18.17 -5.93 -9.06
C VAL A 76 19.10 -4.72 -8.97
N ASP A 77 20.03 -4.59 -9.92
CA ASP A 77 20.97 -3.46 -9.94
C ASP A 77 20.27 -2.12 -10.10
N GLU A 78 19.25 -2.02 -10.97
CA GLU A 78 18.46 -0.79 -11.11
C GLU A 78 17.76 -0.37 -9.82
N ILE A 79 17.29 -1.35 -9.02
CA ILE A 79 16.67 -1.08 -7.70
C ILE A 79 17.77 -0.64 -6.71
N VAL A 80 18.86 -1.37 -6.62
CA VAL A 80 19.94 -1.12 -5.64
C VAL A 80 20.61 0.22 -5.89
N ASP A 81 20.86 0.61 -7.15
CA ASP A 81 21.44 1.90 -7.55
C ASP A 81 20.68 3.10 -6.93
N LEU A 82 19.37 2.96 -6.75
CA LEU A 82 18.53 4.04 -6.23
C LEU A 82 18.23 3.88 -4.73
N ALA A 83 18.00 2.65 -4.30
CA ALA A 83 17.64 2.34 -2.92
C ALA A 83 18.80 2.59 -1.95
N LEU A 84 19.98 2.07 -2.24
CA LEU A 84 21.12 2.11 -1.34
C LEU A 84 21.55 3.55 -0.98
N PRO A 85 21.81 4.45 -1.95
CA PRO A 85 22.21 5.82 -1.61
C PRO A 85 21.09 6.59 -0.88
N HIS A 86 19.82 6.29 -1.17
CA HIS A 86 18.71 6.93 -0.47
C HIS A 86 18.65 6.49 0.99
N LEU A 87 18.78 5.20 1.27
CA LEU A 87 18.76 4.65 2.63
C LEU A 87 19.94 5.12 3.48
N GLU A 88 21.10 5.37 2.84
CA GLU A 88 22.30 5.83 3.54
C GLU A 88 22.31 7.34 3.82
N GLU A 89 21.75 8.15 2.91
CA GLU A 89 21.90 9.61 2.94
C GLU A 89 20.69 10.35 3.46
N ALA A 90 19.45 9.83 3.24
CA ALA A 90 18.24 10.55 3.61
C ALA A 90 17.97 10.49 5.13
N PRO A 91 17.48 11.59 5.73
CA PRO A 91 16.95 11.54 7.09
C PRO A 91 15.68 10.69 7.14
N GLU A 92 15.52 9.89 8.18
CA GLU A 92 14.36 8.99 8.34
C GLU A 92 14.07 8.19 7.08
N ALA A 93 15.13 7.67 6.46
CA ALA A 93 15.10 7.10 5.13
C ALA A 93 14.16 5.90 5.01
N ILE A 94 13.26 5.96 4.03
CA ILE A 94 12.38 4.85 3.67
C ILE A 94 12.40 4.69 2.15
N ILE A 95 12.58 3.48 1.65
CA ILE A 95 12.22 3.12 0.29
C ILE A 95 10.92 2.32 0.30
N SER A 96 10.05 2.56 -0.66
CA SER A 96 8.74 1.92 -0.75
C SER A 96 8.47 1.38 -2.15
N PHE A 97 8.17 0.09 -2.23
CA PHE A 97 7.54 -0.52 -3.38
C PHE A 97 6.02 -0.36 -3.31
N GLY A 98 5.29 -0.49 -4.42
CA GLY A 98 3.83 -0.42 -4.42
C GLY A 98 3.28 1.01 -4.38
N GLN A 99 3.92 1.94 -5.06
CA GLN A 99 3.44 3.31 -5.21
C GLN A 99 2.47 3.43 -6.39
N GLY A 100 1.86 4.61 -6.57
CA GLY A 100 0.78 4.84 -7.52
C GLY A 100 1.12 4.67 -9.02
N CYS A 101 2.38 4.51 -9.38
CA CYS A 101 2.84 4.33 -10.76
C CYS A 101 3.18 2.87 -11.11
N GLU A 102 2.67 1.92 -10.37
CA GLU A 102 2.88 0.48 -10.61
C GLU A 102 1.64 -0.35 -10.29
N GLY A 103 1.69 -1.64 -10.58
CA GLY A 103 0.69 -2.62 -10.20
C GLY A 103 0.89 -3.17 -8.79
N GLU A 104 0.69 -4.48 -8.62
CA GLU A 104 0.93 -5.15 -7.34
C GLU A 104 2.40 -5.61 -7.24
N PRO A 105 3.21 -5.03 -6.34
CA PRO A 105 4.63 -5.33 -6.26
C PRO A 105 4.93 -6.77 -5.85
N THR A 106 4.04 -7.45 -5.13
CA THR A 106 4.25 -8.87 -4.80
C THR A 106 4.19 -9.80 -6.00
N ASN A 107 3.75 -9.36 -7.17
CA ASN A 107 3.92 -10.13 -8.41
C ASN A 107 5.40 -10.29 -8.76
N GLU A 108 6.22 -9.31 -8.38
CA GLU A 108 7.66 -9.27 -8.63
C GLU A 108 8.50 -9.55 -7.37
N TRP A 109 7.95 -10.29 -6.41
CA TRP A 109 8.58 -10.52 -5.11
C TRP A 109 10.00 -11.11 -5.19
N ARG A 110 10.32 -11.85 -6.26
CA ARG A 110 11.65 -12.45 -6.43
C ARG A 110 12.72 -11.39 -6.63
N VAL A 111 12.52 -10.49 -7.57
CA VAL A 111 13.46 -9.40 -7.82
C VAL A 111 13.55 -8.45 -6.63
N ILE A 112 12.43 -8.17 -5.96
CA ILE A 112 12.41 -7.37 -4.73
C ILE A 112 13.21 -8.05 -3.62
N SER A 113 13.02 -9.37 -3.41
CA SER A 113 13.76 -10.12 -2.38
C SER A 113 15.27 -10.13 -2.64
N GLU A 114 15.69 -10.27 -3.89
CA GLU A 114 17.11 -10.21 -4.26
C GLU A 114 17.68 -8.80 -4.02
N ALA A 115 16.94 -7.77 -4.40
CA ALA A 115 17.34 -6.38 -4.16
C ALA A 115 17.41 -6.06 -2.65
N CYS A 116 16.44 -6.49 -1.85
CA CYS A 116 16.48 -6.32 -0.38
C CYS A 116 17.72 -6.98 0.23
N ARG A 117 18.04 -8.23 -0.15
CA ARG A 117 19.26 -8.90 0.33
C ARG A 117 20.52 -8.14 -0.10
N ALA A 118 20.59 -7.70 -1.36
CA ALA A 118 21.73 -6.93 -1.88
C ALA A 118 21.92 -5.60 -1.15
N VAL A 119 20.84 -4.92 -0.80
CA VAL A 119 20.87 -3.71 0.05
C VAL A 119 21.31 -4.06 1.47
N ARG A 120 20.71 -5.06 2.12
CA ARG A 120 20.99 -5.43 3.51
C ARG A 120 22.41 -6.01 3.73
N THR A 121 23.07 -6.51 2.68
CA THR A 121 24.48 -6.87 2.77
C THR A 121 25.42 -5.64 2.82
N ARG A 122 24.93 -4.44 2.49
CA ARG A 122 25.70 -3.20 2.41
C ARG A 122 25.35 -2.20 3.51
N THR A 123 24.08 -2.16 3.94
CA THR A 123 23.60 -1.23 4.98
C THR A 123 22.46 -1.80 5.79
N ASP A 124 22.48 -1.54 7.11
CA ASP A 124 21.37 -1.77 8.02
C ASP A 124 20.49 -0.53 8.19
N ARG A 125 20.89 0.61 7.60
CA ARG A 125 20.18 1.89 7.72
C ARG A 125 18.95 1.93 6.85
N GLY A 126 18.02 2.79 7.28
CA GLY A 126 16.78 3.09 6.59
C GLY A 126 15.80 1.91 6.51
N THR A 127 14.55 2.20 6.27
CA THR A 127 13.44 1.26 6.26
C THR A 127 13.11 0.82 4.84
N ILE A 128 12.93 -0.48 4.64
CA ILE A 128 12.40 -1.03 3.38
C ILE A 128 10.93 -1.37 3.60
N ASN A 129 10.05 -0.71 2.88
CA ASN A 129 8.61 -0.82 2.96
C ASN A 129 7.99 -1.34 1.65
N ILE A 130 6.85 -1.99 1.74
CA ILE A 130 6.03 -2.37 0.59
C ILE A 130 4.56 -2.02 0.84
N ASN A 131 3.93 -1.33 -0.12
CA ASN A 131 2.48 -1.18 -0.18
C ASN A 131 1.92 -2.28 -1.06
N THR A 132 1.00 -3.08 -0.55
CA THR A 132 0.54 -4.29 -1.22
C THR A 132 -0.91 -4.61 -0.88
N ASN A 133 -1.58 -5.35 -1.73
CA ASN A 133 -2.84 -5.97 -1.38
C ASN A 133 -2.65 -7.20 -0.47
N ALA A 134 -1.41 -7.65 -0.27
CA ALA A 134 -1.03 -8.80 0.57
C ALA A 134 -1.73 -10.13 0.21
N GLY A 135 -2.26 -10.27 -1.00
CA GLY A 135 -2.95 -11.48 -1.45
C GLY A 135 -2.04 -12.70 -1.63
N ASN A 136 -0.71 -12.51 -1.67
CA ASN A 136 0.27 -13.58 -1.85
C ASN A 136 1.09 -13.82 -0.58
N THR A 137 0.63 -14.73 0.28
CA THR A 137 1.30 -15.04 1.55
C THR A 137 2.73 -15.56 1.37
N GLN A 138 3.01 -16.35 0.34
CA GLN A 138 4.36 -16.83 0.07
C GLN A 138 5.32 -15.68 -0.26
N ALA A 139 4.88 -14.73 -1.06
CA ALA A 139 5.66 -13.53 -1.39
C ALA A 139 5.95 -12.71 -0.12
N VAL A 140 4.95 -12.48 0.73
CA VAL A 140 5.11 -11.74 1.99
C VAL A 140 6.14 -12.40 2.89
N GLN A 141 6.08 -13.73 3.05
CA GLN A 141 7.06 -14.49 3.83
C GLN A 141 8.48 -14.34 3.28
N ALA A 142 8.65 -14.52 1.97
CA ALA A 142 9.95 -14.41 1.32
C ALA A 142 10.55 -13.00 1.40
N LEU A 143 9.71 -11.96 1.35
CA LEU A 143 10.13 -10.57 1.52
C LEU A 143 10.58 -10.28 2.95
N CYS A 144 9.89 -10.78 3.96
CA CYS A 144 10.35 -10.69 5.36
C CYS A 144 11.73 -11.37 5.52
N ASP A 145 11.88 -12.60 5.00
CA ASP A 145 13.12 -13.37 5.07
C ASP A 145 14.27 -12.71 4.27
N ALA A 146 13.95 -11.78 3.37
CA ALA A 146 14.91 -10.98 2.59
C ALA A 146 15.28 -9.64 3.24
N GLY A 147 14.67 -9.27 4.38
CA GLY A 147 14.98 -8.03 5.11
C GLY A 147 14.01 -6.86 4.83
N MET A 148 12.78 -7.15 4.38
CA MET A 148 11.68 -6.18 4.36
C MET A 148 11.27 -5.84 5.79
N ASP A 149 11.21 -4.55 6.12
CA ASP A 149 10.92 -4.09 7.48
C ASP A 149 9.44 -3.85 7.72
N SER A 150 8.73 -3.35 6.71
CA SER A 150 7.33 -2.97 6.88
C SER A 150 6.45 -3.28 5.67
N PHE A 151 5.18 -3.56 5.98
CA PHE A 151 4.12 -3.82 5.02
C PHE A 151 2.97 -2.86 5.26
N ARG A 152 2.57 -2.12 4.24
CA ARG A 152 1.37 -1.31 4.26
C ARG A 152 0.32 -1.98 3.40
N VAL A 153 -0.68 -2.57 4.07
CA VAL A 153 -1.70 -3.39 3.43
C VAL A 153 -2.92 -2.56 3.07
N SER A 154 -3.35 -2.63 1.82
CA SER A 154 -4.56 -1.95 1.36
C SER A 154 -5.81 -2.65 1.85
N LEU A 155 -6.69 -1.92 2.55
CA LEU A 155 -7.93 -2.44 3.09
C LEU A 155 -9.06 -1.42 2.92
N VAL A 156 -10.05 -1.73 2.08
CA VAL A 156 -11.25 -0.91 1.96
C VAL A 156 -12.30 -1.29 2.99
N SER A 157 -12.37 -2.57 3.33
CA SER A 157 -13.30 -3.17 4.29
C SER A 157 -12.71 -4.45 4.86
N ALA A 158 -12.96 -4.71 6.14
CA ALA A 158 -12.66 -5.99 6.78
C ALA A 158 -13.78 -7.03 6.60
N ARG A 159 -14.87 -6.66 5.95
CA ARG A 159 -15.99 -7.56 5.60
C ARG A 159 -15.77 -8.13 4.22
N ARG A 160 -15.64 -9.46 4.12
CA ARG A 160 -15.29 -10.19 2.88
C ARG A 160 -16.09 -9.73 1.65
N VAL A 161 -17.41 -9.57 1.78
CA VAL A 161 -18.29 -9.20 0.66
C VAL A 161 -17.91 -7.85 0.06
N TYR A 162 -17.64 -6.85 0.89
CA TYR A 162 -17.26 -5.51 0.45
C TYR A 162 -15.81 -5.46 -0.01
N TYR A 163 -14.92 -6.20 0.66
CA TYR A 163 -13.54 -6.36 0.23
C TYR A 163 -13.47 -6.88 -1.21
N GLU A 164 -14.15 -7.99 -1.49
CA GLU A 164 -14.17 -8.63 -2.80
C GLU A 164 -14.84 -7.74 -3.87
N ARG A 165 -15.90 -7.03 -3.51
CA ARG A 165 -16.58 -6.08 -4.42
C ARG A 165 -15.71 -4.90 -4.83
N TYR A 166 -14.83 -4.43 -3.95
CA TYR A 166 -13.94 -3.32 -4.26
C TYR A 166 -12.66 -3.76 -4.96
N HIS A 167 -11.99 -4.78 -4.42
CA HIS A 167 -10.67 -5.18 -4.90
C HIS A 167 -10.71 -6.09 -6.12
N HIS A 168 -11.81 -6.81 -6.35
CA HIS A 168 -11.91 -7.82 -7.42
C HIS A 168 -10.68 -8.71 -7.49
N PRO A 169 -10.34 -9.46 -6.42
CA PRO A 169 -9.11 -10.23 -6.34
C PRO A 169 -9.09 -11.38 -7.37
N LEU A 170 -7.93 -11.63 -7.97
CA LEU A 170 -7.72 -12.68 -8.96
C LEU A 170 -6.94 -13.84 -8.34
N GLY A 171 -7.66 -14.85 -7.86
CA GLY A 171 -7.07 -16.08 -7.31
C GLY A 171 -6.64 -16.01 -5.84
N TRP A 172 -7.08 -15.02 -5.08
CA TRP A 172 -6.85 -14.87 -3.65
C TRP A 172 -8.06 -14.22 -2.97
N SER A 173 -8.07 -14.10 -1.65
CA SER A 173 -9.20 -13.63 -0.85
C SER A 173 -8.75 -12.81 0.36
N LEU A 174 -9.69 -12.20 1.08
CA LEU A 174 -9.40 -11.49 2.34
C LEU A 174 -8.73 -12.43 3.38
N ALA A 175 -9.07 -13.71 3.40
CA ALA A 175 -8.42 -14.68 4.29
C ALA A 175 -6.93 -14.88 3.97
N ASP A 176 -6.52 -14.75 2.68
CA ASP A 176 -5.10 -14.75 2.31
C ASP A 176 -4.38 -13.51 2.81
N VAL A 177 -5.04 -12.35 2.78
CA VAL A 177 -4.53 -11.09 3.34
C VAL A 177 -4.31 -11.21 4.84
N GLU A 178 -5.28 -11.72 5.58
CA GLU A 178 -5.15 -11.95 7.03
C GLU A 178 -3.98 -12.91 7.34
N ARG A 179 -3.84 -14.01 6.58
CA ARG A 179 -2.70 -14.92 6.71
C ARG A 179 -1.36 -14.23 6.43
N SER A 180 -1.33 -13.37 5.42
CA SER A 180 -0.13 -12.61 5.05
C SER A 180 0.28 -11.63 6.15
N ILE A 181 -0.68 -10.90 6.71
CA ILE A 181 -0.44 -9.99 7.84
C ILE A 181 0.12 -10.76 9.04
N ALA A 182 -0.55 -11.84 9.45
CA ALA A 182 -0.10 -12.67 10.56
C ALA A 182 1.30 -13.27 10.29
N ALA A 183 1.58 -13.70 9.07
CA ALA A 183 2.89 -14.23 8.69
C ALA A 183 4.00 -13.16 8.75
N ALA A 184 3.73 -11.92 8.35
CA ALA A 184 4.65 -10.80 8.46
C ALA A 184 4.89 -10.44 9.94
N ARG A 185 3.83 -10.35 10.74
CA ARG A 185 3.92 -10.07 12.17
C ARG A 185 4.75 -11.13 12.92
N ASN A 186 4.52 -12.40 12.64
CA ASN A 186 5.27 -13.52 13.24
C ASN A 186 6.77 -13.51 12.86
N ARG A 187 7.15 -12.80 11.80
CA ARG A 187 8.54 -12.57 11.37
C ARG A 187 9.14 -11.25 11.87
N GLY A 188 8.40 -10.52 12.72
CA GLY A 188 8.86 -9.27 13.30
C GLY A 188 8.70 -8.03 12.40
N ALA A 189 8.08 -8.16 11.23
CA ALA A 189 7.83 -7.01 10.36
C ALA A 189 6.75 -6.08 10.96
N PHE A 190 6.89 -4.79 10.71
CA PHE A 190 5.87 -3.81 11.05
C PHE A 190 4.74 -3.85 10.01
N VAL A 191 3.49 -3.94 10.47
CA VAL A 191 2.34 -3.98 9.55
C VAL A 191 1.37 -2.83 9.86
N SER A 192 1.08 -2.06 8.81
CA SER A 192 0.05 -1.02 8.82
C SER A 192 -1.05 -1.29 7.80
N LEU A 193 -2.25 -0.80 8.08
CA LEU A 193 -3.37 -0.80 7.14
C LEU A 193 -3.51 0.57 6.47
N ASN A 194 -3.66 0.60 5.15
CA ASN A 194 -4.30 1.71 4.45
C ASN A 194 -5.81 1.44 4.46
N TYR A 195 -6.53 2.02 5.42
CA TYR A 195 -7.94 1.76 5.63
C TYR A 195 -8.78 2.91 5.09
N LEU A 196 -9.85 2.57 4.39
CA LEU A 196 -10.75 3.57 3.82
C LEU A 196 -11.42 4.41 4.90
N ALA A 197 -11.48 5.73 4.70
CA ALA A 197 -12.32 6.66 5.44
C ALA A 197 -13.46 7.14 4.55
N PHE A 198 -14.61 6.51 4.66
CA PHE A 198 -15.83 6.89 3.92
C PHE A 198 -17.00 6.96 4.88
N PRO A 199 -17.42 8.19 5.28
CA PRO A 199 -18.56 8.39 6.18
C PRO A 199 -19.84 7.74 5.63
N GLY A 200 -20.59 7.02 6.48
CA GLY A 200 -21.75 6.26 6.08
C GLY A 200 -21.43 4.85 5.54
N PHE A 201 -20.15 4.44 5.56
CA PHE A 201 -19.70 3.09 5.27
C PHE A 201 -18.69 2.60 6.32
N THR A 202 -17.55 3.28 6.43
CA THR A 202 -16.45 2.89 7.34
C THR A 202 -16.85 2.99 8.82
N ASP A 203 -17.76 3.89 9.13
CA ASP A 203 -18.25 4.21 10.48
C ASP A 203 -19.58 3.52 10.86
N LEU A 204 -19.97 2.52 10.10
CA LEU A 204 -21.07 1.62 10.46
C LEU A 204 -20.59 0.55 11.45
N GLU A 205 -21.38 0.26 12.48
CA GLU A 205 -21.04 -0.71 13.54
C GLU A 205 -20.49 -2.04 12.99
N PRO A 206 -21.12 -2.73 12.01
CA PRO A 206 -20.59 -4.01 11.51
C PRO A 206 -19.24 -3.89 10.80
N GLU A 207 -18.90 -2.71 10.27
CA GLU A 207 -17.59 -2.47 9.65
C GLU A 207 -16.52 -2.21 10.72
N VAL A 208 -16.88 -1.47 11.76
CA VAL A 208 -16.00 -1.22 12.93
C VAL A 208 -15.71 -2.53 13.65
N ASP A 209 -16.71 -3.36 13.93
CA ASP A 209 -16.51 -4.68 14.55
C ASP A 209 -15.62 -5.59 13.71
N ALA A 210 -15.80 -5.57 12.39
CA ALA A 210 -15.01 -6.39 11.48
C ALA A 210 -13.53 -5.96 11.47
N VAL A 211 -13.24 -4.65 11.46
CA VAL A 211 -11.86 -4.15 11.48
C VAL A 211 -11.21 -4.38 12.85
N CYS A 212 -11.93 -4.21 13.96
CA CYS A 212 -11.43 -4.56 15.30
C CYS A 212 -11.05 -6.04 15.37
N SER A 213 -11.94 -6.92 14.93
CA SER A 213 -11.68 -8.37 14.88
C SER A 213 -10.48 -8.73 13.99
N LEU A 214 -10.29 -8.04 12.86
CA LEU A 214 -9.12 -8.25 12.00
C LEU A 214 -7.83 -7.82 12.72
N ILE A 215 -7.82 -6.65 13.35
CA ILE A 215 -6.65 -6.14 14.11
C ILE A 215 -6.28 -7.11 15.23
N GLU A 216 -7.26 -7.57 16.01
CA GLU A 216 -7.05 -8.53 17.09
C GLU A 216 -6.43 -9.85 16.61
N ARG A 217 -6.98 -10.43 15.54
CA ARG A 217 -6.48 -11.71 14.99
C ARG A 217 -5.12 -11.61 14.34
N THR A 218 -4.79 -10.47 13.76
CA THR A 218 -3.59 -10.36 12.91
C THR A 218 -2.44 -9.59 13.55
N GLY A 219 -2.70 -8.83 14.62
CA GLY A 219 -1.68 -8.05 15.33
C GLY A 219 -1.16 -6.85 14.54
N VAL A 220 -2.00 -6.22 13.68
CA VAL A 220 -1.69 -4.95 13.01
C VAL A 220 -1.28 -3.90 14.03
N GLN A 221 -0.27 -3.11 13.71
CA GLN A 221 0.32 -2.13 14.63
C GLN A 221 -0.07 -0.69 14.32
N MET A 222 -0.58 -0.42 13.10
CA MET A 222 -0.94 0.92 12.70
C MET A 222 -2.12 0.90 11.73
N VAL A 223 -3.01 1.86 11.87
CA VAL A 223 -4.07 2.15 10.89
C VAL A 223 -3.86 3.54 10.33
N GLN A 224 -3.81 3.64 9.01
CA GLN A 224 -3.77 4.88 8.25
C GLN A 224 -5.10 5.06 7.53
N PHE A 225 -5.88 6.04 7.94
CA PHE A 225 -7.13 6.37 7.25
C PHE A 225 -6.83 7.07 5.92
N ARG A 226 -7.47 6.60 4.84
CA ARG A 226 -7.27 7.10 3.48
C ARG A 226 -8.57 7.51 2.84
N ASN A 227 -8.54 8.60 2.12
CA ASN A 227 -9.68 9.07 1.33
C ASN A 227 -9.95 8.13 0.16
N LEU A 228 -11.19 8.12 -0.29
CA LEU A 228 -11.60 7.42 -1.49
C LEU A 228 -10.96 8.07 -2.73
N ASN A 229 -10.50 7.21 -3.65
CA ASN A 229 -9.88 7.63 -4.91
C ASN A 229 -10.77 7.29 -6.13
N ILE A 230 -12.08 7.43 -5.95
CA ILE A 230 -13.13 7.15 -6.93
C ILE A 230 -14.32 8.09 -6.66
N ASP A 231 -15.17 8.26 -7.65
CA ASP A 231 -16.46 8.96 -7.49
C ASP A 231 -17.30 8.31 -6.37
N PRO A 232 -17.75 9.09 -5.37
CA PRO A 232 -18.53 8.58 -4.25
C PRO A 232 -19.85 7.93 -4.65
N GLU A 233 -20.50 8.39 -5.73
CA GLU A 233 -21.75 7.78 -6.22
C GLU A 233 -21.49 6.41 -6.84
N VAL A 234 -20.39 6.26 -7.61
CA VAL A 234 -19.95 4.97 -8.15
C VAL A 234 -19.60 4.01 -7.02
N PHE A 235 -18.87 4.47 -6.01
CA PHE A 235 -18.56 3.66 -4.83
C PHE A 235 -19.86 3.19 -4.15
N SER A 236 -20.76 4.11 -3.86
CA SER A 236 -22.01 3.81 -3.15
C SER A 236 -22.90 2.82 -3.94
N SER A 237 -23.02 3.00 -5.25
CA SER A 237 -23.83 2.10 -6.09
C SER A 237 -23.27 0.66 -6.11
N VAL A 238 -21.97 0.50 -6.17
CA VAL A 238 -21.33 -0.83 -6.21
C VAL A 238 -21.28 -1.47 -4.82
N MET A 239 -20.92 -0.71 -3.80
CA MET A 239 -20.67 -1.23 -2.47
C MET A 239 -21.94 -1.42 -1.65
N LEU A 240 -22.87 -0.46 -1.69
CA LEU A 240 -24.05 -0.46 -0.84
C LEU A 240 -25.29 -1.07 -1.53
N GLU A 241 -25.47 -0.82 -2.82
CA GLU A 241 -26.66 -1.31 -3.52
C GLU A 241 -26.47 -2.74 -4.06
N GLY A 242 -25.28 -3.09 -4.53
CA GLY A 242 -24.94 -4.40 -5.11
C GLY A 242 -25.65 -4.71 -6.42
N PRO A 243 -25.20 -5.67 -7.23
CA PRO A 243 -25.86 -6.03 -8.48
C PRO A 243 -27.25 -6.63 -8.20
N GLY A 244 -28.29 -5.96 -8.66
CA GLY A 244 -29.68 -6.47 -8.67
C GLY A 244 -30.57 -6.14 -7.47
N LYS A 245 -30.15 -5.32 -6.54
CA LYS A 245 -31.00 -4.85 -5.43
C LYS A 245 -30.96 -3.32 -5.32
N ARG A 246 -31.93 -2.65 -5.95
CA ARG A 246 -32.35 -1.32 -5.49
C ARG A 246 -32.95 -1.50 -4.10
N GLY A 247 -32.33 -0.87 -3.09
CA GLY A 247 -32.98 -0.59 -1.81
C GLY A 247 -33.07 -1.75 -0.83
N ARG A 248 -31.99 -2.21 -0.27
CA ARG A 248 -31.85 -2.40 1.17
C ARG A 248 -30.50 -1.80 1.55
N ARG A 249 -30.50 -0.50 1.86
CA ARG A 249 -29.60 0.00 2.89
C ARG A 249 -29.79 -0.91 4.08
N ASP A 250 -28.75 -1.18 4.85
CA ASP A 250 -28.94 -1.59 6.25
C ASP A 250 -29.61 -0.37 6.91
N GLU A 251 -30.94 -0.26 6.70
CA GLU A 251 -31.77 0.96 6.78
C GLU A 251 -31.96 1.49 8.21
N ALA A 252 -31.20 0.98 9.18
CA ALA A 252 -31.31 1.36 10.58
C ALA A 252 -29.99 1.65 11.30
N LEU A 253 -28.85 1.57 10.62
CA LEU A 253 -27.57 1.83 11.30
C LEU A 253 -27.18 3.30 11.10
N GLU A 254 -27.21 4.06 12.20
CA GLU A 254 -26.68 5.42 12.19
C GLU A 254 -25.14 5.37 12.16
N PRO A 255 -24.50 6.13 11.24
CA PRO A 255 -23.04 6.24 11.21
C PRO A 255 -22.51 6.89 12.49
N ALA A 256 -21.53 6.27 13.14
CA ALA A 256 -20.94 6.81 14.36
C ALA A 256 -20.07 8.05 14.10
N GLY A 257 -19.57 8.20 12.87
CA GLY A 257 -18.61 9.23 12.49
C GLY A 257 -17.15 8.74 12.61
N ILE A 258 -16.29 9.14 11.68
CA ILE A 258 -14.89 8.66 11.60
C ILE A 258 -14.09 9.00 12.86
N ALA A 259 -14.36 10.15 13.51
CA ALA A 259 -13.68 10.51 14.75
C ALA A 259 -13.98 9.52 15.89
N GLN A 260 -15.24 9.04 15.99
CA GLN A 260 -15.64 8.03 16.96
C GLN A 260 -15.03 6.65 16.64
N VAL A 261 -14.91 6.29 15.36
CA VAL A 261 -14.19 5.07 14.96
C VAL A 261 -12.72 5.12 15.41
N ILE A 262 -12.04 6.25 15.21
CA ILE A 262 -10.66 6.43 15.66
C ILE A 262 -10.55 6.29 17.17
N ALA A 263 -11.42 6.98 17.92
CA ALA A 263 -11.44 6.89 19.39
C ALA A 263 -11.68 5.46 19.86
N HIS A 264 -12.67 4.77 19.27
CA HIS A 264 -12.97 3.39 19.59
C HIS A 264 -11.80 2.43 19.32
N LEU A 265 -11.10 2.59 18.20
CA LEU A 265 -9.90 1.79 17.91
C LEU A 265 -8.78 2.04 18.92
N GLN A 266 -8.58 3.28 19.36
CA GLN A 266 -7.58 3.61 20.38
C GLN A 266 -7.96 3.07 21.76
N ASP A 267 -9.24 3.06 22.11
CA ASP A 267 -9.75 2.50 23.37
C ASP A 267 -9.61 0.96 23.39
N CYS A 268 -9.95 0.29 22.27
CA CYS A 268 -9.83 -1.17 22.17
C CYS A 268 -8.37 -1.65 22.05
N PHE A 269 -7.51 -0.85 21.44
CA PHE A 269 -6.13 -1.19 21.12
C PHE A 269 -5.20 -0.03 21.51
N PRO A 270 -4.83 0.13 22.80
CA PRO A 270 -4.04 1.27 23.27
C PRO A 270 -2.66 1.42 22.60
N ASP A 271 -2.07 0.30 22.13
CA ASP A 271 -0.78 0.29 21.43
C ASP A 271 -0.91 0.51 19.91
N LEU A 272 -2.13 0.60 19.38
CA LEU A 272 -2.36 0.82 17.96
C LEU A 272 -2.04 2.25 17.57
N VAL A 273 -1.13 2.42 16.63
CA VAL A 273 -0.81 3.74 16.10
C VAL A 273 -1.88 4.16 15.09
N ILE A 274 -2.51 5.30 15.31
CA ILE A 274 -3.30 5.97 14.28
C ILE A 274 -2.41 7.01 13.61
N GLY A 275 -2.09 6.80 12.34
CA GLY A 275 -1.11 7.60 11.64
C GLY A 275 -1.50 7.96 10.22
N ASN A 276 -0.61 8.68 9.57
CA ASN A 276 -0.82 9.16 8.20
C ASN A 276 0.35 8.88 7.25
N PHE A 277 1.54 8.57 7.78
CA PHE A 277 2.76 8.33 7.00
C PHE A 277 3.41 7.00 7.36
N SER A 278 4.32 6.52 6.49
CA SER A 278 5.20 5.40 6.84
C SER A 278 6.05 5.76 8.04
N VAL A 279 6.37 4.76 8.85
CA VAL A 279 7.22 4.93 10.04
C VAL A 279 8.64 4.50 9.68
N ALA A 280 9.61 5.37 9.95
CA ALA A 280 11.01 5.00 9.88
C ALA A 280 11.34 4.07 11.06
N LEU A 281 11.70 2.82 10.75
CA LEU A 281 11.97 1.77 11.75
C LEU A 281 13.46 1.60 12.04
N ARG A 282 14.30 2.10 11.13
CA ARG A 282 15.76 2.05 11.24
C ARG A 282 16.34 3.45 11.01
N GLY A 283 17.25 3.85 11.87
CA GLY A 283 17.96 5.13 11.80
C GLY A 283 19.20 5.08 10.91
#